data_8a232e52b856a99da85cb8e1ffb5ce39
#
_entry.id   8a232e52b856a99da85cb8e1ffb5ce39
#
_cell.length_a   1.000
_cell.length_b   1.000
_cell.length_c   1.000
_cell.angle_alpha   90.00
_cell.angle_beta   90.00
_cell.angle_gamma   90.00
#
_symmetry.space_group_name_H-M   'P 1'
#
loop_
_entity.id
_entity.type
_entity.pdbx_description
1 polymer ?
#
loop_
_entity_poly.entity_id
_entity_poly.type
_entity_poly.pdbx_seq_one_letter_code
_entity_poly.pdbx_strand_id
1 'polypeptide(L)'
;MDTIIEQITGNESEDALIYEKASKILRSGGLVAFPTETVYGLGGDALNKDASRKIYAAKGRPSDNPLIVHIADRNDLYKLAEEVPETALKLADAFMPGPITIILKKKECVPGETTGGLDTV
;
A
#
# COMPACT_ATOMS: atom_id res chain seq x y z
N MET A 1 -11.40 -17.42 -11.82
CA MET A 1 -10.36 -16.37 -11.62
C MET A 1 -9.01 -16.96 -12.00
N ASP A 2 -8.33 -16.33 -12.91
CA ASP A 2 -7.00 -16.77 -13.32
C ASP A 2 -5.95 -15.99 -12.50
N THR A 3 -5.29 -16.69 -11.59
CA THR A 3 -4.21 -16.11 -10.78
C THR A 3 -2.88 -16.30 -11.51
N ILE A 4 -2.18 -15.19 -11.75
CA ILE A 4 -0.83 -15.21 -12.30
C ILE A 4 0.15 -15.36 -11.14
N ILE A 5 1.06 -16.32 -11.25
CA ILE A 5 2.13 -16.55 -10.27
C ILE A 5 3.45 -16.26 -10.96
N GLU A 6 4.22 -15.33 -10.39
CA GLU A 6 5.55 -14.95 -10.85
C GLU A 6 6.57 -15.19 -9.74
N GLN A 7 7.76 -15.57 -10.11
CA GLN A 7 8.86 -15.80 -9.17
C GLN A 7 9.94 -14.75 -9.36
N ILE A 8 10.28 -14.04 -8.30
CA ILE A 8 11.43 -13.12 -8.29
C ILE A 8 12.71 -13.94 -8.37
N THR A 9 13.56 -13.59 -9.32
CA THR A 9 14.76 -14.36 -9.66
C THR A 9 16.04 -13.77 -9.06
N GLY A 10 16.01 -12.48 -8.69
CA GLY A 10 17.19 -11.70 -8.32
C GLY A 10 17.92 -11.12 -9.55
N ASN A 11 17.44 -11.40 -10.76
CA ASN A 11 17.93 -10.74 -11.96
C ASN A 11 17.13 -9.45 -12.20
N GLU A 12 17.82 -8.32 -12.19
CA GLU A 12 17.18 -7.00 -12.24
C GLU A 12 16.30 -6.81 -13.47
N SER A 13 16.76 -7.26 -14.65
CA SER A 13 16.02 -7.10 -15.90
C SER A 13 14.76 -7.98 -15.95
N GLU A 14 14.82 -9.20 -15.46
CA GLU A 14 13.68 -10.12 -15.39
C GLU A 14 12.66 -9.65 -14.36
N ASP A 15 13.15 -9.27 -13.17
CA ASP A 15 12.31 -8.82 -12.08
C ASP A 15 11.61 -7.50 -12.40
N ALA A 16 12.24 -6.60 -13.17
CA ALA A 16 11.63 -5.36 -13.66
C ALA A 16 10.35 -5.63 -14.48
N LEU A 17 10.33 -6.67 -15.31
CA LEU A 17 9.14 -7.06 -16.07
C LEU A 17 8.02 -7.58 -15.16
N ILE A 18 8.36 -8.29 -14.10
CA ILE A 18 7.40 -8.77 -13.09
C ILE A 18 6.80 -7.58 -12.34
N TYR A 19 7.62 -6.63 -11.92
CA TYR A 19 7.16 -5.40 -11.26
C TYR A 19 6.28 -4.54 -12.17
N GLU A 20 6.58 -4.47 -13.47
CA GLU A 20 5.74 -3.75 -14.42
C GLU A 20 4.36 -4.41 -14.56
N LYS A 21 4.29 -5.74 -14.65
CA LYS A 21 3.02 -6.47 -14.67
C LYS A 21 2.21 -6.22 -13.39
N ALA A 22 2.84 -6.36 -12.22
CA ALA A 22 2.20 -6.11 -10.93
C ALA A 22 1.67 -4.66 -10.84
N SER A 23 2.46 -3.69 -11.27
CA SER A 23 2.08 -2.27 -11.32
C SER A 23 0.85 -2.03 -12.20
N LYS A 24 0.77 -2.66 -13.37
CA LYS A 24 -0.40 -2.56 -14.26
C LYS A 24 -1.66 -3.14 -13.61
N ILE A 25 -1.53 -4.28 -12.92
CA ILE A 25 -2.64 -4.90 -12.19
C ILE A 25 -3.14 -3.97 -11.09
N LEU A 26 -2.24 -3.42 -10.27
CA LEU A 26 -2.61 -2.48 -9.20
C LEU A 26 -3.31 -1.24 -9.76
N ARG A 27 -2.76 -0.61 -10.79
CA ARG A 27 -3.36 0.59 -11.43
C ARG A 27 -4.72 0.33 -12.05
N SER A 28 -5.00 -0.91 -12.49
CA SER A 28 -6.30 -1.30 -13.00
C SER A 28 -7.32 -1.65 -11.91
N GLY A 29 -6.96 -1.50 -10.63
CA GLY A 29 -7.81 -1.83 -9.49
C GLY A 29 -7.84 -3.33 -9.17
N GLY A 30 -6.83 -4.07 -9.64
CA GLY A 30 -6.59 -5.46 -9.27
C GLY A 30 -5.82 -5.58 -7.96
N LEU A 31 -5.60 -6.82 -7.52
CA LEU A 31 -4.86 -7.13 -6.30
C LEU A 31 -3.57 -7.89 -6.63
N VAL A 32 -2.55 -7.65 -5.82
CA VAL A 32 -1.25 -8.34 -5.90
C VAL A 32 -0.87 -8.84 -4.50
N ALA A 33 -0.52 -10.13 -4.40
CA ALA A 33 0.12 -10.67 -3.22
C ALA A 33 1.64 -10.55 -3.37
N PHE A 34 2.32 -10.10 -2.33
CA PHE A 34 3.76 -9.87 -2.34
C PHE A 34 4.40 -10.30 -1.02
N PRO A 35 5.67 -10.74 -1.04
CA PRO A 35 6.39 -11.08 0.18
C PRO A 35 6.73 -9.83 1.01
N THR A 36 6.75 -9.99 2.32
CA THR A 36 7.17 -8.98 3.28
C THR A 36 8.24 -9.54 4.21
N GLU A 37 8.70 -8.76 5.18
CA GLU A 37 9.66 -9.20 6.20
C GLU A 37 9.07 -10.23 7.18
N THR A 38 7.75 -10.42 7.16
CA THR A 38 7.04 -11.39 8.01
C THR A 38 6.27 -12.40 7.19
N VAL A 39 5.08 -12.04 6.69
CA VAL A 39 4.18 -12.90 5.92
C VAL A 39 3.82 -12.24 4.60
N TYR A 40 3.24 -12.98 3.66
CA TYR A 40 2.74 -12.38 2.42
C TYR A 40 1.66 -11.33 2.71
N GLY A 41 1.84 -10.16 2.08
CA GLY A 41 0.84 -9.10 2.05
C GLY A 41 -0.09 -9.23 0.84
N LEU A 42 -1.32 -8.74 0.95
CA LEU A 42 -2.25 -8.57 -0.16
C LEU A 42 -2.47 -7.07 -0.35
N GLY A 43 -2.10 -6.55 -1.50
CA GLY A 43 -2.15 -5.13 -1.81
C GLY A 43 -3.06 -4.79 -2.98
N GLY A 44 -3.53 -3.56 -2.95
CA GLY A 44 -4.29 -2.91 -4.01
C GLY A 44 -3.94 -1.42 -4.03
N ASP A 45 -4.45 -0.69 -5.00
CA ASP A 45 -4.30 0.77 -5.05
C ASP A 45 -5.04 1.41 -3.87
N ALA A 46 -4.30 2.02 -2.96
CA ALA A 46 -4.82 2.64 -1.74
C ALA A 46 -5.75 3.83 -2.01
N LEU A 47 -5.66 4.45 -3.17
CA LEU A 47 -6.51 5.56 -3.59
C LEU A 47 -7.78 5.10 -4.33
N ASN A 48 -7.91 3.79 -4.55
CA ASN A 48 -9.07 3.18 -5.19
C ASN A 48 -9.92 2.46 -4.14
N LYS A 49 -11.10 3.03 -3.82
CA LYS A 49 -12.04 2.45 -2.85
C LYS A 49 -12.47 1.02 -3.17
N ASP A 50 -12.60 0.69 -4.45
CA ASP A 50 -13.04 -0.64 -4.87
C ASP A 50 -11.92 -1.68 -4.73
N ALA A 51 -10.66 -1.28 -4.92
CA ALA A 51 -9.51 -2.13 -4.61
C ALA A 51 -9.43 -2.43 -3.10
N SER A 52 -9.65 -1.44 -2.23
CA SER A 52 -9.71 -1.63 -0.78
C SER A 52 -10.83 -2.60 -0.39
N ARG A 53 -12.03 -2.46 -0.95
CA ARG A 53 -13.15 -3.39 -0.73
C ARG A 53 -12.81 -4.82 -1.14
N LYS A 54 -12.12 -5.00 -2.27
CA LYS A 54 -11.67 -6.32 -2.74
C LYS A 54 -10.69 -6.98 -1.75
N ILE A 55 -9.79 -6.20 -1.12
CA ILE A 55 -8.87 -6.72 -0.11
C ILE A 55 -9.65 -7.26 1.09
N TYR A 56 -10.59 -6.50 1.63
CA TYR A 56 -11.43 -6.95 2.76
C TYR A 56 -12.23 -8.20 2.39
N ALA A 57 -12.84 -8.22 1.23
CA ALA A 57 -13.62 -9.37 0.75
C ALA A 57 -12.75 -10.61 0.60
N ALA A 58 -11.57 -10.50 -0.01
CA ALA A 58 -10.66 -11.63 -0.23
C ALA A 58 -10.12 -12.21 1.08
N LYS A 59 -9.89 -11.37 2.09
CA LYS A 59 -9.37 -11.78 3.41
C LYS A 59 -10.46 -12.17 4.40
N GLY A 60 -11.73 -11.93 4.10
CA GLY A 60 -12.82 -12.09 5.06
C GLY A 60 -12.66 -11.19 6.30
N ARG A 61 -12.00 -10.04 6.12
CA ARG A 61 -11.64 -9.12 7.20
C ARG A 61 -12.72 -8.06 7.36
N PRO A 62 -13.07 -7.65 8.61
CA PRO A 62 -13.97 -6.52 8.82
C PRO A 62 -13.42 -5.22 8.22
N SER A 63 -14.29 -4.45 7.57
CA SER A 63 -13.93 -3.22 6.87
C SER A 63 -13.62 -2.02 7.78
N ASP A 64 -13.84 -2.14 9.06
CA ASP A 64 -13.51 -1.16 10.11
C ASP A 64 -12.06 -1.26 10.60
N ASN A 65 -11.32 -2.27 10.13
CA ASN A 65 -9.92 -2.46 10.47
C ASN A 65 -9.03 -1.85 9.37
N PRO A 66 -8.36 -0.70 9.62
CA PRO A 66 -7.67 0.06 8.58
C PRO A 66 -6.61 -0.75 7.83
N LEU A 67 -6.45 -0.44 6.55
CA LEU A 67 -5.32 -0.91 5.74
C LEU A 67 -4.13 0.05 5.94
N ILE A 68 -2.92 -0.50 5.88
CA ILE A 68 -1.69 0.28 5.95
C ILE A 68 -1.28 0.65 4.54
N VAL A 69 -1.19 1.94 4.25
CA VAL A 69 -0.74 2.43 2.94
C VAL A 69 0.78 2.37 2.87
N HIS A 70 1.30 1.62 1.90
CA HIS A 70 2.72 1.56 1.61
C HIS A 70 3.11 2.70 0.66
N ILE A 71 4.21 3.36 0.94
CA ILE A 71 4.79 4.41 0.11
C ILE A 71 6.17 3.99 -0.38
N ALA A 72 6.54 4.43 -1.58
CA ALA A 72 7.86 4.15 -2.17
C ALA A 72 8.85 5.28 -1.92
N ASP A 73 8.37 6.50 -1.74
CA ASP A 73 9.17 7.71 -1.53
C ASP A 73 8.64 8.52 -0.35
N ARG A 74 9.55 9.11 0.42
CA ARG A 74 9.23 9.99 1.55
C ARG A 74 8.26 11.13 1.17
N ASN A 75 8.38 11.65 -0.05
CA ASN A 75 7.52 12.72 -0.53
C ASN A 75 6.07 12.28 -0.75
N ASP A 76 5.80 10.97 -0.79
CA ASP A 76 4.43 10.45 -0.84
C ASP A 76 3.64 10.75 0.43
N LEU A 77 4.31 11.03 1.56
CA LEU A 77 3.65 11.50 2.78
C LEU A 77 2.80 12.75 2.51
N TYR A 78 3.33 13.71 1.73
CA TYR A 78 2.63 14.95 1.38
C TYR A 78 1.45 14.75 0.43
N LYS A 79 1.42 13.64 -0.30
CA LYS A 79 0.30 13.29 -1.17
C LYS A 79 -0.89 12.75 -0.38
N LEU A 80 -0.62 12.07 0.74
CA LEU A 80 -1.59 11.32 1.51
C LEU A 80 -2.07 12.04 2.79
N ALA A 81 -1.19 12.81 3.42
CA ALA A 81 -1.44 13.49 4.70
C ALA A 81 -1.71 14.98 4.52
N GLU A 82 -2.63 15.52 5.33
CA GLU A 82 -2.93 16.98 5.35
C GLU A 82 -1.73 17.76 5.87
N GLU A 83 -1.12 17.27 6.95
CA GLU A 83 0.07 17.87 7.57
C GLU A 83 1.10 16.77 7.82
N VAL A 84 2.36 17.11 7.57
CA VAL A 84 3.50 16.23 7.86
C VAL A 84 4.42 16.96 8.84
N PRO A 85 4.29 16.71 10.15
CA PRO A 85 5.12 17.36 11.16
C PRO A 85 6.60 17.04 10.98
N GLU A 86 7.48 17.91 11.44
CA GLU A 86 8.93 17.70 11.39
C GLU A 86 9.35 16.38 12.07
N THR A 87 8.66 16.01 13.16
CA THR A 87 8.90 14.74 13.85
C THR A 87 8.63 13.54 12.94
N ALA A 88 7.56 13.57 12.14
CA ALA A 88 7.26 12.51 11.17
C ALA A 88 8.33 12.44 10.08
N LEU A 89 8.82 13.57 9.61
CA LEU A 89 9.92 13.61 8.63
C LEU A 89 11.21 13.02 9.19
N LYS A 90 11.56 13.35 10.43
CA LYS A 90 12.74 12.77 11.11
C LYS A 90 12.63 11.27 11.26
N LEU A 91 11.44 10.75 11.61
CA LEU A 91 11.19 9.32 11.69
C LEU A 91 11.30 8.65 10.31
N ALA A 92 10.72 9.26 9.28
CA ALA A 92 10.82 8.75 7.92
C ALA A 92 12.29 8.73 7.44
N ASP A 93 13.04 9.79 7.67
CA ASP A 93 14.46 9.87 7.28
C ASP A 93 15.35 8.86 8.01
N ALA A 94 15.00 8.52 9.25
CA ALA A 94 15.78 7.57 10.06
C ALA A 94 15.45 6.10 9.76
N PHE A 95 14.19 5.78 9.42
CA PHE A 95 13.70 4.40 9.39
C PHE A 95 13.10 3.95 8.05
N MET A 96 12.92 4.84 7.08
CA MET A 96 12.48 4.48 5.73
C MET A 96 13.66 4.45 4.76
N PRO A 97 13.72 3.47 3.86
CA PRO A 97 12.81 2.32 3.75
C PRO A 97 12.97 1.33 4.91
N GLY A 98 11.86 0.83 5.43
CA GLY A 98 11.85 -0.11 6.55
C GLY A 98 10.46 -0.33 7.13
N PRO A 99 10.32 -1.24 8.09
CA PRO A 99 9.03 -1.65 8.66
C PRO A 99 8.55 -0.65 9.73
N ILE A 100 8.33 0.59 9.34
CA ILE A 100 7.77 1.65 10.19
C ILE A 100 6.44 2.12 9.63
N THR A 101 5.46 2.33 10.49
CA THR A 101 4.18 2.97 10.16
C THR A 101 4.05 4.29 10.90
N ILE A 102 3.78 5.36 10.18
CA ILE A 102 3.53 6.69 10.71
C ILE A 102 2.06 7.01 10.46
N ILE A 103 1.31 7.33 11.50
CA ILE A 103 -0.12 7.64 11.42
C ILE A 103 -0.28 9.16 11.38
N LEU A 104 -0.91 9.65 10.32
CA LEU A 104 -1.13 11.08 10.08
C LEU A 104 -2.59 11.34 9.68
N LYS A 105 -3.05 12.58 9.80
CA LYS A 105 -4.37 12.97 9.31
C LYS A 105 -4.41 12.87 7.80
N LYS A 106 -5.37 12.14 7.26
CA LYS A 106 -5.46 11.86 5.83
C LYS A 106 -5.99 13.06 5.03
N LYS A 107 -5.55 13.17 3.78
CA LYS A 107 -6.21 13.99 2.77
C LYS A 107 -7.48 13.32 2.25
N GLU A 108 -8.38 14.12 1.67
CA GLU A 108 -9.63 13.62 1.06
C GLU A 108 -9.41 12.59 -0.06
N CYS A 109 -8.27 12.64 -0.74
CA CYS A 109 -7.95 11.68 -1.81
C CYS A 109 -7.80 10.23 -1.30
N VAL A 110 -7.57 10.03 0.00
CA VAL A 110 -7.52 8.69 0.60
C VAL A 110 -8.93 8.26 0.99
N PRO A 111 -9.48 7.22 0.35
CA PRO A 111 -10.85 6.77 0.63
C PRO A 111 -11.03 6.27 2.06
N GLY A 112 -12.22 6.46 2.62
CA GLY A 112 -12.60 5.91 3.92
C GLY A 112 -12.54 4.38 3.95
N GLU A 113 -12.79 3.72 2.83
CA GLU A 113 -12.63 2.27 2.68
C GLU A 113 -11.19 1.82 2.97
N THR A 114 -10.20 2.61 2.60
CA THR A 114 -8.78 2.31 2.89
C THR A 114 -8.47 2.46 4.36
N THR A 115 -9.03 3.47 5.01
CA THR A 115 -8.73 3.83 6.40
C THR A 115 -9.68 3.21 7.43
N GLY A 116 -10.56 2.30 7.01
CA GLY A 116 -11.57 1.72 7.91
C GLY A 116 -12.55 2.75 8.48
N GLY A 117 -12.78 3.86 7.76
CA GLY A 117 -13.63 4.96 8.17
C GLY A 117 -12.96 6.00 9.07
N LEU A 118 -11.67 5.85 9.37
CA LEU A 118 -10.92 6.81 10.17
C LEU A 118 -10.52 8.03 9.35
N ASP A 119 -10.24 9.15 10.02
CA ASP A 119 -9.71 10.39 9.44
C ASP A 119 -8.17 10.42 9.39
N THR A 120 -7.55 9.28 9.69
CA THR A 120 -6.11 9.05 9.66
C THR A 120 -5.72 7.99 8.64
N VAL A 121 -4.49 8.07 8.17
CA VAL A 121 -3.86 7.13 7.25
C VAL A 121 -2.45 6.78 7.74
#